data_5a3be977a13beaabcb53826a57d732fb
#
_entry.id   5a3be977a13beaabcb53826a57d732fb
#
_cell.length_a   1.000
_cell.length_b   1.000
_cell.length_c   1.000
_cell.angle_alpha   90.00
_cell.angle_beta   90.00
_cell.angle_gamma   90.00
#
_symmetry.space_group_name_H-M   'P 1'
#
loop_
_entity.id
_entity.type
_entity.pdbx_description
1 polymer ?
#
loop_
_entity_poly.entity_id
_entity_poly.type
_entity_poly.pdbx_seq_one_letter_code
_entity_poly.pdbx_strand_id
1 'polypeptide(L)'
;MQLITYADRLGGNLSGLRNLLRYEFAGLFSGVHILPFFNPIDGADAGFDPVDHTTVDARLGTWQDIADIGADYSIMADLIVNHVSSDSRQFRDVRKNASASRYWDLFLRKTDVFPEDIPDSLVAEEMGRIYRPRPGAPFTPIRLEDGSNVEFWTTFSDKQLDINVEGPAGRAYLDSILQKFSQARVREIRLDAAGYAIK
;
A
#
# COMPACT_ATOMS: atom_id res chain seq x y z
N MET A 1 21.78 -7.09 -14.28
CA MET A 1 21.84 -5.99 -13.26
C MET A 1 20.51 -5.29 -13.27
N GLN A 2 20.01 -4.86 -12.11
CA GLN A 2 18.70 -4.18 -11.96
C GLN A 2 18.93 -2.75 -11.45
N LEU A 3 18.24 -1.78 -12.04
CA LEU A 3 18.18 -0.40 -11.56
C LEU A 3 17.05 -0.28 -10.52
N ILE A 4 17.27 0.45 -9.43
CA ILE A 4 16.22 0.82 -8.47
C ILE A 4 16.07 2.33 -8.49
N THR A 5 14.88 2.84 -8.77
CA THR A 5 14.66 4.29 -8.89
C THR A 5 13.20 4.68 -8.73
N TYR A 6 12.99 5.95 -8.34
CA TYR A 6 11.73 6.66 -8.54
C TYR A 6 11.70 7.27 -9.95
N ALA A 7 10.57 7.18 -10.64
CA ALA A 7 10.44 7.70 -11.99
C ALA A 7 10.49 9.24 -12.08
N ASP A 8 9.99 9.93 -11.04
CA ASP A 8 10.05 11.40 -10.93
C ASP A 8 11.47 11.92 -10.71
N ARG A 9 12.29 11.15 -9.99
CA ARG A 9 13.68 11.54 -9.66
C ARG A 9 14.67 11.19 -10.75
N LEU A 10 14.38 10.18 -11.55
CA LEU A 10 15.19 9.77 -12.68
C LEU A 10 14.30 9.71 -13.94
N GLY A 11 14.42 10.69 -14.81
CA GLY A 11 13.60 10.82 -16.03
C GLY A 11 12.41 11.78 -15.90
N GLY A 12 12.04 12.21 -14.69
CA GLY A 12 10.92 13.11 -14.43
C GLY A 12 9.54 12.46 -14.48
N ASN A 13 9.39 11.36 -15.23
CA ASN A 13 8.18 10.53 -15.35
C ASN A 13 8.52 9.17 -15.99
N LEU A 14 7.53 8.31 -16.17
CA LEU A 14 7.70 6.96 -16.74
C LEU A 14 8.20 7.00 -18.20
N SER A 15 7.69 7.92 -19.00
CA SER A 15 8.16 8.08 -20.40
C SER A 15 9.63 8.52 -20.45
N GLY A 16 10.02 9.49 -19.60
CA GLY A 16 11.40 9.94 -19.48
C GLY A 16 12.32 8.82 -18.96
N LEU A 17 11.88 8.06 -17.97
CA LEU A 17 12.62 6.90 -17.47
C LEU A 17 12.84 5.85 -18.59
N ARG A 18 11.80 5.56 -19.38
CA ARG A 18 11.90 4.66 -20.54
C ARG A 18 12.95 5.14 -21.55
N ASN A 19 12.98 6.44 -21.83
CA ASN A 19 13.95 7.00 -22.76
C ASN A 19 15.39 6.87 -22.24
N LEU A 20 15.62 7.19 -20.96
CA LEU A 20 16.93 6.99 -20.34
C LEU A 20 17.39 5.53 -20.41
N LEU A 21 16.51 4.59 -20.08
CA LEU A 21 16.80 3.16 -20.15
C LEU A 21 17.16 2.71 -21.57
N ARG A 22 16.49 3.21 -22.61
CA ARG A 22 16.68 2.82 -24.00
C ARG A 22 17.92 3.43 -24.66
N TYR A 23 18.28 4.65 -24.28
CA TYR A 23 19.33 5.41 -24.96
C TYR A 23 20.57 5.58 -24.09
N GLU A 24 20.44 6.27 -22.96
CA GLU A 24 21.61 6.59 -22.12
C GLU A 24 22.13 5.36 -21.36
N PHE A 25 21.24 4.47 -20.95
CA PHE A 25 21.57 3.26 -20.19
C PHE A 25 21.42 1.99 -21.02
N ALA A 26 21.45 2.12 -22.34
CA ALA A 26 21.29 0.97 -23.24
C ALA A 26 22.27 -0.16 -22.91
N GLY A 27 21.73 -1.36 -22.64
CA GLY A 27 22.54 -2.55 -22.35
C GLY A 27 23.11 -2.63 -20.92
N LEU A 28 22.94 -1.60 -20.08
CA LEU A 28 23.49 -1.61 -18.71
C LEU A 28 22.61 -2.40 -17.74
N PHE A 29 21.31 -2.39 -17.93
CA PHE A 29 20.33 -3.02 -17.04
C PHE A 29 19.47 -4.02 -17.81
N SER A 30 19.14 -5.14 -17.16
CA SER A 30 18.16 -6.12 -17.65
C SER A 30 16.78 -5.93 -17.03
N GLY A 31 16.71 -5.18 -15.94
CA GLY A 31 15.46 -4.90 -15.24
C GLY A 31 15.50 -3.59 -14.46
N VAL A 32 14.32 -3.13 -14.05
CA VAL A 32 14.14 -1.94 -13.25
C VAL A 32 13.13 -2.18 -12.13
N HIS A 33 13.50 -1.87 -10.90
CA HIS A 33 12.59 -1.73 -9.78
C HIS A 33 12.11 -0.28 -9.74
N ILE A 34 10.89 -0.06 -10.15
CA ILE A 34 10.23 1.25 -10.09
C ILE A 34 9.59 1.36 -8.71
N LEU A 35 10.18 2.21 -7.86
CA LEU A 35 9.66 2.51 -6.52
C LEU A 35 8.28 3.15 -6.63
N PRO A 36 7.47 3.20 -5.55
CA PRO A 36 6.03 3.46 -5.65
C PRO A 36 5.67 4.60 -6.59
N PHE A 37 4.86 4.26 -7.58
CA PHE A 37 4.38 5.17 -8.63
C PHE A 37 2.86 5.37 -8.55
N PHE A 38 2.24 4.90 -7.47
CA PHE A 38 0.80 4.98 -7.24
C PHE A 38 0.37 6.39 -6.84
N ASN A 39 -0.94 6.65 -6.92
CA ASN A 39 -1.51 7.95 -6.58
C ASN A 39 -1.73 8.10 -5.05
N PRO A 40 -1.18 9.15 -4.41
CA PRO A 40 -0.19 10.11 -4.89
C PRO A 40 1.25 9.66 -4.60
N ILE A 41 2.22 10.19 -5.35
CA ILE A 41 3.66 9.93 -5.13
C ILE A 41 4.29 10.84 -4.06
N ASP A 42 3.62 11.90 -3.66
CA ASP A 42 4.07 12.90 -2.69
C ASP A 42 3.41 12.75 -1.31
N GLY A 43 2.99 11.54 -0.97
CA GLY A 43 2.56 11.19 0.37
C GLY A 43 3.67 11.29 1.41
N ALA A 44 3.30 11.27 2.69
CA ALA A 44 4.22 11.44 3.81
C ALA A 44 5.29 10.34 3.91
N ASP A 45 5.06 9.18 3.29
CA ASP A 45 5.92 8.00 3.33
C ASP A 45 6.52 7.67 1.94
N ALA A 46 6.94 8.69 1.21
CA ALA A 46 7.65 8.55 -0.07
C ALA A 46 6.91 7.65 -1.09
N GLY A 47 5.58 7.75 -1.12
CA GLY A 47 4.70 6.97 -2.00
C GLY A 47 4.32 5.59 -1.46
N PHE A 48 4.80 5.19 -0.28
CA PHE A 48 4.38 3.95 0.40
C PHE A 48 3.06 4.11 1.18
N ASP A 49 2.38 5.25 1.05
CA ASP A 49 1.07 5.55 1.64
C ASP A 49 0.02 5.94 0.58
N PRO A 50 -0.15 5.16 -0.51
CA PRO A 50 -1.03 5.55 -1.60
C PRO A 50 -2.50 5.60 -1.18
N VAL A 51 -3.21 6.53 -1.77
CA VAL A 51 -4.68 6.64 -1.68
C VAL A 51 -5.34 5.59 -2.59
N ASP A 52 -4.70 5.28 -3.71
CA ASP A 52 -5.16 4.25 -4.65
C ASP A 52 -3.98 3.50 -5.28
N HIS A 53 -3.77 2.26 -4.86
CA HIS A 53 -2.76 1.35 -5.42
C HIS A 53 -3.08 0.87 -6.84
N THR A 54 -4.30 1.04 -7.32
CA THR A 54 -4.72 0.57 -8.64
C THR A 54 -4.57 1.63 -9.71
N THR A 55 -4.13 2.84 -9.33
CA THR A 55 -3.98 4.00 -10.22
C THR A 55 -2.55 4.52 -10.17
N VAL A 56 -1.93 4.68 -11.34
CA VAL A 56 -0.64 5.40 -11.46
C VAL A 56 -0.88 6.88 -11.22
N ASP A 57 0.02 7.55 -10.52
CA ASP A 57 -0.05 9.02 -10.36
C ASP A 57 0.02 9.69 -11.72
N ALA A 58 -0.96 10.54 -12.02
CA ALA A 58 -1.11 11.17 -13.33
C ALA A 58 0.10 12.05 -13.75
N ARG A 59 0.91 12.49 -12.78
CA ARG A 59 2.15 13.23 -13.02
C ARG A 59 3.26 12.33 -13.57
N LEU A 60 3.21 11.02 -13.24
CA LEU A 60 4.19 10.05 -13.73
C LEU A 60 3.79 9.43 -15.07
N GLY A 61 2.49 9.25 -15.32
CA GLY A 61 1.99 8.59 -16.51
C GLY A 61 0.85 7.61 -16.24
N THR A 62 0.89 6.47 -16.91
CA THR A 62 -0.20 5.49 -16.93
C THR A 62 0.32 4.06 -16.79
N TRP A 63 -0.58 3.11 -16.56
CA TRP A 63 -0.26 1.67 -16.64
C TRP A 63 0.28 1.25 -18.00
N GLN A 64 -0.09 1.96 -19.08
CA GLN A 64 0.47 1.68 -20.40
C GLN A 64 1.95 2.01 -20.48
N ASP A 65 2.39 3.10 -19.82
CA ASP A 65 3.81 3.46 -19.76
C ASP A 65 4.63 2.39 -19.01
N ILE A 66 4.07 1.84 -17.92
CA ILE A 66 4.68 0.68 -17.23
C ILE A 66 4.78 -0.53 -18.17
N ALA A 67 3.68 -0.87 -18.87
CA ALA A 67 3.67 -2.00 -19.81
C ALA A 67 4.66 -1.81 -20.97
N ASP A 68 4.86 -0.59 -21.41
CA ASP A 68 5.81 -0.23 -22.45
C ASP A 68 7.27 -0.38 -22.01
N ILE A 69 7.59 -0.06 -20.74
CA ILE A 69 8.90 -0.36 -20.16
C ILE A 69 9.05 -1.88 -20.04
N GLY A 70 8.00 -2.57 -19.58
CA GLY A 70 7.95 -4.02 -19.40
C GLY A 70 8.08 -4.84 -20.69
N ALA A 71 7.99 -4.20 -21.86
CA ALA A 71 8.26 -4.86 -23.15
C ALA A 71 9.75 -5.16 -23.33
N ASP A 72 10.63 -4.29 -22.81
CA ASP A 72 12.07 -4.36 -23.03
C ASP A 72 12.84 -4.76 -21.76
N TYR A 73 12.29 -4.51 -20.57
CA TYR A 73 12.94 -4.71 -19.27
C TYR A 73 12.09 -5.56 -18.33
N SER A 74 12.73 -6.34 -17.44
CA SER A 74 12.02 -6.94 -16.32
C SER A 74 11.63 -5.86 -15.31
N ILE A 75 10.34 -5.68 -15.06
CA ILE A 75 9.87 -4.70 -14.08
C ILE A 75 9.62 -5.37 -12.73
N MET A 76 10.17 -4.78 -11.67
CA MET A 76 9.78 -5.01 -10.30
C MET A 76 8.95 -3.81 -9.80
N ALA A 77 7.88 -4.08 -9.07
CA ALA A 77 7.07 -3.07 -8.39
C ALA A 77 6.82 -3.47 -6.93
N ASP A 78 6.54 -2.48 -6.08
CA ASP A 78 6.19 -2.72 -4.68
C ASP A 78 4.69 -3.07 -4.56
N LEU A 79 4.40 -4.16 -3.88
CA LEU A 79 3.07 -4.47 -3.38
C LEU A 79 3.03 -4.15 -1.88
N ILE A 80 2.34 -3.06 -1.53
CA ILE A 80 2.19 -2.63 -0.14
C ILE A 80 1.07 -3.45 0.48
N VAL A 81 1.44 -4.54 1.15
CA VAL A 81 0.46 -5.54 1.63
C VAL A 81 -0.15 -5.20 2.97
N ASN A 82 0.51 -4.35 3.77
CA ASN A 82 0.10 -4.10 5.15
C ASN A 82 -0.98 -3.02 5.27
N HIS A 83 -0.94 -1.95 4.48
CA HIS A 83 -1.78 -0.77 4.73
C HIS A 83 -2.20 -0.04 3.46
N VAL A 84 -3.18 0.83 3.64
CA VAL A 84 -3.63 1.82 2.66
C VAL A 84 -3.95 3.13 3.37
N SER A 85 -3.89 4.25 2.64
CA SER A 85 -4.16 5.57 3.19
C SER A 85 -5.58 5.70 3.78
N SER A 86 -5.69 6.42 4.90
CA SER A 86 -6.99 6.85 5.47
C SER A 86 -7.80 7.74 4.52
N ASP A 87 -7.18 8.29 3.49
CA ASP A 87 -7.83 9.07 2.43
C ASP A 87 -8.30 8.20 1.25
N SER A 88 -8.10 6.87 1.33
CA SER A 88 -8.57 5.95 0.29
C SER A 88 -10.09 6.01 0.11
N ARG A 89 -10.53 5.74 -1.13
CA ARG A 89 -11.98 5.63 -1.43
C ARG A 89 -12.67 4.61 -0.53
N GLN A 90 -11.99 3.51 -0.25
CA GLN A 90 -12.49 2.42 0.56
C GLN A 90 -12.71 2.87 2.01
N PHE A 91 -11.73 3.58 2.59
CA PHE A 91 -11.87 4.02 3.98
C PHE A 91 -12.86 5.20 4.12
N ARG A 92 -12.94 6.09 3.13
CA ARG A 92 -13.99 7.11 3.10
C ARG A 92 -15.40 6.51 3.11
N ASP A 93 -15.59 5.39 2.39
CA ASP A 93 -16.86 4.65 2.42
C ASP A 93 -17.12 4.04 3.81
N VAL A 94 -16.09 3.47 4.46
CA VAL A 94 -16.20 2.98 5.85
C VAL A 94 -16.54 4.10 6.82
N ARG A 95 -15.91 5.25 6.71
CA ARG A 95 -16.24 6.41 7.60
C ARG A 95 -17.68 6.84 7.48
N LYS A 96 -18.24 6.77 6.27
CA LYS A 96 -19.62 7.19 5.99
C LYS A 96 -20.66 6.15 6.40
N ASN A 97 -20.40 4.88 6.07
CA ASN A 97 -21.40 3.81 6.14
C ASN A 97 -21.16 2.83 7.30
N ALA A 98 -20.08 3.00 8.06
CA ALA A 98 -19.70 2.15 9.18
C ALA A 98 -19.75 0.64 8.79
N SER A 99 -20.32 -0.21 9.64
CA SER A 99 -20.47 -1.65 9.40
C SER A 99 -21.33 -2.02 8.19
N ALA A 100 -22.09 -1.09 7.62
CA ALA A 100 -22.82 -1.30 6.37
C ALA A 100 -21.95 -1.10 5.11
N SER A 101 -20.72 -0.59 5.26
CA SER A 101 -19.78 -0.48 4.14
C SER A 101 -19.37 -1.86 3.66
N ARG A 102 -19.36 -2.06 2.35
CA ARG A 102 -18.78 -3.26 1.72
C ARG A 102 -17.28 -3.42 1.95
N TYR A 103 -16.61 -2.37 2.42
CA TYR A 103 -15.19 -2.35 2.74
C TYR A 103 -14.91 -2.46 4.24
N TRP A 104 -15.95 -2.70 5.05
CA TRP A 104 -15.80 -2.79 6.50
C TRP A 104 -14.72 -3.79 6.92
N ASP A 105 -14.74 -4.99 6.33
CA ASP A 105 -13.80 -6.06 6.65
C ASP A 105 -12.47 -5.97 5.88
N LEU A 106 -12.27 -4.90 5.10
CA LEU A 106 -10.98 -4.61 4.47
C LEU A 106 -9.95 -4.11 5.49
N PHE A 107 -10.40 -3.37 6.49
CA PHE A 107 -9.54 -2.73 7.47
C PHE A 107 -9.52 -3.51 8.77
N LEU A 108 -8.33 -3.74 9.31
CA LEU A 108 -8.16 -4.47 10.55
C LEU A 108 -8.52 -3.58 11.74
N ARG A 109 -9.43 -4.05 12.59
CA ARG A 109 -9.85 -3.38 13.83
C ARG A 109 -9.17 -4.04 15.02
N LYS A 110 -9.04 -3.33 16.12
CA LYS A 110 -8.55 -3.90 17.40
C LYS A 110 -9.37 -5.13 17.79
N THR A 111 -10.69 -5.08 17.62
CA THR A 111 -11.64 -6.15 17.94
C THR A 111 -11.52 -7.39 17.05
N ASP A 112 -10.88 -7.30 15.91
CA ASP A 112 -10.61 -8.46 15.05
C ASP A 112 -9.47 -9.34 15.60
N VAL A 113 -8.61 -8.76 16.44
CA VAL A 113 -7.44 -9.45 17.04
C VAL A 113 -7.64 -9.69 18.53
N PHE A 114 -8.21 -8.71 19.24
CA PHE A 114 -8.45 -8.79 20.66
C PHE A 114 -9.95 -8.80 20.96
N PRO A 115 -10.46 -9.74 21.77
CA PRO A 115 -11.84 -9.70 22.24
C PRO A 115 -12.18 -8.36 22.93
N GLU A 116 -13.43 -7.92 22.82
CA GLU A 116 -13.87 -6.63 23.39
C GLU A 116 -13.72 -6.57 24.91
N ASP A 117 -13.80 -7.71 25.60
CA ASP A 117 -13.71 -7.84 27.06
C ASP A 117 -12.29 -8.06 27.57
N ILE A 118 -11.28 -8.05 26.69
CA ILE A 118 -9.89 -8.22 27.11
C ILE A 118 -9.43 -7.00 27.93
N PRO A 119 -8.80 -7.17 29.10
CA PRO A 119 -8.23 -6.07 29.86
C PRO A 119 -7.16 -5.32 29.07
N ASP A 120 -7.15 -3.98 29.10
CA ASP A 120 -6.13 -3.17 28.44
C ASP A 120 -4.70 -3.49 28.88
N SER A 121 -4.51 -3.97 30.12
CA SER A 121 -3.21 -4.43 30.62
C SER A 121 -2.66 -5.63 29.85
N LEU A 122 -3.54 -6.58 29.46
CA LEU A 122 -3.14 -7.72 28.63
C LEU A 122 -2.86 -7.32 27.20
N VAL A 123 -3.68 -6.41 26.64
CA VAL A 123 -3.37 -5.83 25.31
C VAL A 123 -2.00 -5.17 25.33
N ALA A 124 -1.70 -4.37 26.36
CA ALA A 124 -0.40 -3.70 26.49
C ALA A 124 0.76 -4.70 26.64
N GLU A 125 0.56 -5.81 27.38
CA GLU A 125 1.54 -6.88 27.52
C GLU A 125 1.84 -7.56 26.18
N GLU A 126 0.82 -7.97 25.42
CA GLU A 126 0.98 -8.58 24.09
C GLU A 126 1.63 -7.59 23.11
N MET A 127 1.22 -6.32 23.12
CA MET A 127 1.84 -5.27 22.30
C MET A 127 3.33 -5.05 22.68
N GLY A 128 3.71 -5.28 23.92
CA GLY A 128 5.11 -5.22 24.36
C GLY A 128 5.99 -6.33 23.80
N ARG A 129 5.40 -7.42 23.34
CA ARG A 129 6.10 -8.59 22.73
C ARG A 129 6.31 -8.43 21.22
N ILE A 130 5.64 -7.48 20.60
CA ILE A 130 5.69 -7.28 19.14
C ILE A 130 6.68 -6.15 18.81
N TYR A 131 7.61 -6.41 17.89
CA TYR A 131 8.45 -5.36 17.35
C TYR A 131 7.59 -4.36 16.55
N ARG A 132 7.69 -3.08 16.90
CA ARG A 132 7.02 -1.99 16.20
C ARG A 132 8.03 -1.13 15.46
N PRO A 133 7.83 -0.88 14.16
CA PRO A 133 8.80 -0.13 13.35
C PRO A 133 8.84 1.36 13.74
N ARG A 134 7.74 1.88 14.30
CA ARG A 134 7.63 3.29 14.74
C ARG A 134 7.04 3.37 16.16
N PRO A 135 7.47 4.36 16.97
CA PRO A 135 6.88 4.58 18.28
C PRO A 135 5.43 5.07 18.14
N GLY A 136 4.59 4.77 19.12
CA GLY A 136 3.19 5.19 19.16
C GLY A 136 2.24 4.05 19.45
N ALA A 137 0.94 4.36 19.59
CA ALA A 137 -0.10 3.36 19.71
C ALA A 137 -0.29 2.63 18.37
N PRO A 138 -0.47 1.30 18.37
CA PRO A 138 -0.74 0.54 17.14
C PRO A 138 -2.19 0.68 16.68
N PHE A 139 -3.01 1.42 17.41
CA PHE A 139 -4.42 1.65 17.13
C PHE A 139 -4.70 3.14 17.06
N THR A 140 -5.53 3.53 16.10
CA THR A 140 -6.06 4.89 15.98
C THR A 140 -7.56 4.86 16.18
N PRO A 141 -8.08 5.54 17.23
CA PRO A 141 -9.51 5.70 17.40
C PRO A 141 -10.05 6.67 16.34
N ILE A 142 -11.00 6.21 15.55
CA ILE A 142 -11.61 7.01 14.49
C ILE A 142 -13.11 7.09 14.75
N ARG A 143 -13.62 8.33 14.79
CA ARG A 143 -15.06 8.58 14.87
C ARG A 143 -15.65 8.47 13.47
N LEU A 144 -16.67 7.61 13.33
CA LEU A 144 -17.44 7.41 12.11
C LEU A 144 -18.63 8.38 12.04
N GLU A 145 -19.24 8.51 10.86
CA GLU A 145 -20.35 9.46 10.66
C GLU A 145 -21.63 9.05 11.39
N ASP A 146 -21.80 7.76 11.73
CA ASP A 146 -22.89 7.27 12.58
C ASP A 146 -22.70 7.60 14.07
N GLY A 147 -21.56 8.21 14.43
CA GLY A 147 -21.21 8.60 15.79
C GLY A 147 -20.45 7.53 16.58
N SER A 148 -20.26 6.34 16.06
CA SER A 148 -19.46 5.28 16.68
C SER A 148 -17.97 5.63 16.69
N ASN A 149 -17.24 5.12 17.68
CA ASN A 149 -15.78 5.18 17.74
C ASN A 149 -15.22 3.76 17.52
N VAL A 150 -14.33 3.62 16.55
CA VAL A 150 -13.70 2.34 16.21
C VAL A 150 -12.19 2.49 16.24
N GLU A 151 -11.50 1.57 16.92
CA GLU A 151 -10.04 1.51 16.93
C GLU A 151 -9.56 0.65 15.75
N PHE A 152 -8.94 1.31 14.76
CA PHE A 152 -8.31 0.64 13.62
C PHE A 152 -6.82 0.44 13.86
N TRP A 153 -6.28 -0.68 13.38
CA TRP A 153 -4.84 -0.91 13.37
C TRP A 153 -4.12 0.08 12.44
N THR A 154 -3.04 0.64 12.94
CA THR A 154 -2.22 1.65 12.25
C THR A 154 -0.75 1.42 12.60
N THR A 155 -0.19 0.34 12.07
CA THR A 155 1.17 -0.11 12.41
C THR A 155 2.23 0.96 12.18
N PHE A 156 2.11 1.77 11.13
CA PHE A 156 3.12 2.75 10.72
C PHE A 156 2.77 4.18 11.08
N SER A 157 1.55 4.63 10.80
CA SER A 157 1.08 5.97 11.15
C SER A 157 -0.45 5.99 11.27
N ASP A 158 -0.99 7.00 11.94
CA ASP A 158 -2.43 7.24 12.10
C ASP A 158 -3.20 7.42 10.77
N LYS A 159 -2.46 7.62 9.68
CA LYS A 159 -3.02 7.77 8.32
C LYS A 159 -2.89 6.52 7.46
N GLN A 160 -2.25 5.47 7.95
CA GLN A 160 -2.01 4.22 7.24
C GLN A 160 -2.78 3.10 7.94
N LEU A 161 -3.97 2.77 7.41
CA LEU A 161 -4.88 1.76 7.96
C LEU A 161 -4.44 0.37 7.53
N ASP A 162 -4.25 -0.53 8.49
CA ASP A 162 -3.83 -1.89 8.21
C ASP A 162 -4.93 -2.69 7.51
N ILE A 163 -4.53 -3.45 6.51
CA ILE A 163 -5.41 -4.31 5.72
C ILE A 163 -5.61 -5.63 6.47
N ASN A 164 -6.86 -6.09 6.55
CA ASN A 164 -7.17 -7.43 7.01
C ASN A 164 -6.86 -8.46 5.89
N VAL A 165 -5.60 -8.86 5.78
CA VAL A 165 -5.12 -9.78 4.72
C VAL A 165 -5.68 -11.20 4.85
N GLU A 166 -6.17 -11.59 6.03
CA GLU A 166 -6.78 -12.90 6.26
C GLU A 166 -8.25 -12.92 5.82
N GLY A 167 -8.88 -11.75 5.77
CA GLY A 167 -10.26 -11.59 5.34
C GLY A 167 -10.46 -11.60 3.82
N PRO A 168 -11.65 -11.97 3.33
CA PRO A 168 -11.92 -12.01 1.89
C PRO A 168 -11.86 -10.63 1.24
N ALA A 169 -12.22 -9.55 1.94
CA ALA A 169 -12.17 -8.19 1.42
C ALA A 169 -10.73 -7.71 1.22
N GLY A 170 -9.82 -8.01 2.17
CA GLY A 170 -8.40 -7.71 2.05
C GLY A 170 -7.75 -8.47 0.90
N ARG A 171 -8.03 -9.76 0.78
CA ARG A 171 -7.53 -10.58 -0.34
C ARG A 171 -8.02 -10.05 -1.69
N ALA A 172 -9.31 -9.75 -1.83
CA ALA A 172 -9.85 -9.20 -3.06
C ALA A 172 -9.23 -7.83 -3.42
N TYR A 173 -8.91 -7.02 -2.41
CA TYR A 173 -8.21 -5.75 -2.62
C TYR A 173 -6.80 -5.98 -3.18
N LEU A 174 -6.01 -6.84 -2.55
CA LEU A 174 -4.66 -7.17 -3.01
C LEU A 174 -4.66 -7.84 -4.39
N ASP A 175 -5.62 -8.73 -4.65
CA ASP A 175 -5.81 -9.36 -5.96
C ASP A 175 -6.09 -8.33 -7.05
N SER A 176 -6.83 -7.26 -6.75
CA SER A 176 -7.09 -6.18 -7.71
C SER A 176 -5.81 -5.45 -8.14
N ILE A 177 -4.84 -5.31 -7.24
CA ILE A 177 -3.53 -4.72 -7.53
C ILE A 177 -2.69 -5.69 -8.36
N LEU A 178 -2.64 -6.97 -7.95
CA LEU A 178 -1.93 -8.01 -8.69
C LEU A 178 -2.42 -8.16 -10.13
N GLN A 179 -3.73 -8.02 -10.36
CA GLN A 179 -4.30 -8.00 -11.71
C GLN A 179 -3.77 -6.82 -12.54
N LYS A 180 -3.64 -5.63 -11.95
CA LYS A 180 -3.02 -4.47 -12.63
C LYS A 180 -1.56 -4.73 -12.96
N PHE A 181 -0.80 -5.31 -12.03
CA PHE A 181 0.60 -5.69 -12.25
C PHE A 181 0.73 -6.66 -13.42
N SER A 182 -0.07 -7.72 -13.43
CA SER A 182 -0.07 -8.71 -14.51
C SER A 182 -0.40 -8.09 -15.87
N GLN A 183 -1.43 -7.23 -15.95
CA GLN A 183 -1.83 -6.53 -17.17
C GLN A 183 -0.72 -5.59 -17.68
N ALA A 184 0.03 -4.96 -16.75
CA ALA A 184 1.10 -4.04 -17.07
C ALA A 184 2.49 -4.69 -17.22
N ARG A 185 2.56 -6.03 -17.30
CA ARG A 185 3.81 -6.79 -17.48
C ARG A 185 4.82 -6.65 -16.33
N VAL A 186 4.37 -6.33 -15.13
CA VAL A 186 5.20 -6.42 -13.94
C VAL A 186 5.52 -7.90 -13.70
N ARG A 187 6.79 -8.26 -13.61
CA ARG A 187 7.25 -9.65 -13.51
C ARG A 187 7.78 -10.01 -12.13
N GLU A 188 8.21 -9.02 -11.40
CA GLU A 188 8.79 -9.19 -10.08
C GLU A 188 8.04 -8.29 -9.08
N ILE A 189 7.85 -8.78 -7.87
CA ILE A 189 7.11 -8.04 -6.84
C ILE A 189 7.98 -8.01 -5.58
N ARG A 190 8.18 -6.81 -5.05
CA ARG A 190 8.68 -6.64 -3.69
C ARG A 190 7.48 -6.51 -2.76
N LEU A 191 7.37 -7.41 -1.78
CA LEU A 191 6.35 -7.31 -0.73
C LEU A 191 6.82 -6.30 0.31
N ASP A 192 6.21 -5.11 0.30
CA ASP A 192 6.49 -4.11 1.32
C ASP A 192 5.73 -4.41 2.60
N ALA A 193 6.40 -4.22 3.74
CA ALA A 193 5.83 -4.40 5.08
C ALA A 193 5.19 -5.78 5.35
N ALA A 194 5.58 -6.83 4.61
CA ALA A 194 4.97 -8.17 4.69
C ALA A 194 5.04 -8.79 6.10
N GLY A 195 6.11 -8.51 6.86
CA GLY A 195 6.27 -9.00 8.24
C GLY A 195 5.28 -8.42 9.25
N TYR A 196 4.50 -7.43 8.84
CA TYR A 196 3.49 -6.76 9.69
C TYR A 196 2.05 -7.03 9.24
N ALA A 197 1.85 -7.77 8.16
CA ALA A 197 0.54 -7.96 7.55
C ALA A 197 -0.38 -8.91 8.36
N ILE A 198 0.20 -9.80 9.17
CA ILE A 198 -0.53 -10.71 10.07
C ILE A 198 -0.28 -10.25 11.51
N LYS A 199 -1.35 -10.24 12.33
CA LYS A 199 -1.32 -9.78 13.73
C LYS A 199 -1.61 -10.94 14.68
#